data_2de2dfe78d72f14bd78b96d86f9904d7
#
_entry.id   2de2dfe78d72f14bd78b96d86f9904d7
#
_cell.length_a   1.000
_cell.length_b   1.000
_cell.length_c   1.000
_cell.angle_alpha   90.00
_cell.angle_beta   90.00
_cell.angle_gamma   90.00
#
_symmetry.space_group_name_H-M   'P 1'
#
loop_
_entity.id
_entity.type
_entity.pdbx_description
1 polymer ?
#
loop_
_entity_poly.entity_id
_entity_poly.type
_entity_poly.pdbx_seq_one_letter_code
_entity_poly.pdbx_strand_id
1 'polypeptide(L)'
;MDPPPPLEGLEARVMEEVWSHPDATVRDVMRAVNAESPRERAYTTYMTVLVRLHAKGLVERRQELNVYHYTALISRDEYALSRAQADVSALVEQHGDLALSEFARQVAGLDPERRAALERLAFGGSDSSRAGA
;
A
#
# COMPACT_ATOMS: atom_id res chain seq x y z
N MET A 1 -3.47 -14.49 -9.04
CA MET A 1 -2.89 -14.06 -7.76
C MET A 1 -3.82 -13.08 -7.07
N ASP A 2 -4.09 -13.32 -5.82
CA ASP A 2 -5.00 -12.47 -5.07
C ASP A 2 -4.36 -11.11 -4.80
N PRO A 3 -5.16 -10.03 -4.84
CA PRO A 3 -4.63 -8.72 -4.48
C PRO A 3 -4.26 -8.69 -3.00
N PRO A 4 -3.31 -7.82 -2.61
CA PRO A 4 -2.97 -7.68 -1.20
C PRO A 4 -4.17 -7.14 -0.42
N PRO A 5 -4.32 -7.52 0.85
CA PRO A 5 -5.46 -7.08 1.64
C PRO A 5 -5.42 -5.56 1.89
N PRO A 6 -6.58 -4.93 2.07
CA PRO A 6 -6.61 -3.52 2.44
C PRO A 6 -6.06 -3.31 3.85
N LEU A 7 -5.42 -2.17 4.07
CA LEU A 7 -4.87 -1.79 5.37
C LEU A 7 -5.56 -0.51 5.83
N GLU A 8 -5.99 -0.51 7.09
CA GLU A 8 -6.69 0.63 7.68
C GLU A 8 -6.16 0.91 9.08
N GLY A 9 -6.30 2.15 9.51
CA GLY A 9 -5.98 2.55 10.88
C GLY A 9 -4.55 2.24 11.26
N LEU A 10 -4.38 1.57 12.38
CA LEU A 10 -3.05 1.28 12.94
C LEU A 10 -2.24 0.35 12.04
N GLU A 11 -2.87 -0.63 11.39
CA GLU A 11 -2.17 -1.50 10.46
C GLU A 11 -1.51 -0.71 9.32
N ALA A 12 -2.21 0.27 8.76
CA ALA A 12 -1.68 1.11 7.70
C ALA A 12 -0.49 1.94 8.19
N ARG A 13 -0.58 2.48 9.39
CA ARG A 13 0.49 3.28 9.99
C ARG A 13 1.72 2.45 10.29
N VAL A 14 1.52 1.25 10.82
CA VAL A 14 2.62 0.32 11.10
C VAL A 14 3.30 -0.08 9.81
N MET A 15 2.52 -0.41 8.77
CA MET A 15 3.10 -0.78 7.48
C MET A 15 3.92 0.36 6.88
N GLU A 16 3.48 1.62 7.02
CA GLU A 16 4.26 2.77 6.57
C GLU A 16 5.64 2.81 7.25
N GLU A 17 5.71 2.50 8.53
CA GLU A 17 6.99 2.45 9.23
C GLU A 17 7.88 1.32 8.75
N VAL A 18 7.30 0.15 8.45
CA VAL A 18 8.07 -0.97 7.90
C VAL A 18 8.65 -0.62 6.52
N TRP A 19 7.87 0.08 5.68
CA TRP A 19 8.37 0.54 4.38
C TRP A 19 9.51 1.56 4.54
N SER A 20 9.39 2.45 5.51
CA SER A 20 10.37 3.51 5.71
C SER A 20 11.65 3.04 6.40
N HIS A 21 11.57 1.97 7.17
CA HIS A 21 12.68 1.48 7.99
C HIS A 21 12.84 -0.03 7.81
N PRO A 22 13.62 -0.48 6.80
CA PRO A 22 13.90 -1.91 6.63
C PRO A 22 14.52 -2.50 7.89
N ASP A 23 14.19 -3.75 8.18
CA ASP A 23 14.66 -4.46 9.38
C ASP A 23 14.20 -3.82 10.70
N ALA A 24 13.05 -3.15 10.70
CA ALA A 24 12.52 -2.53 11.92
C ALA A 24 12.08 -3.60 12.93
N THR A 25 12.38 -3.33 14.18
CA THR A 25 11.89 -4.14 15.31
C THR A 25 10.52 -3.63 15.75
N VAL A 26 9.82 -4.42 16.58
CA VAL A 26 8.56 -3.96 17.18
C VAL A 26 8.77 -2.65 17.92
N ARG A 27 9.86 -2.55 18.65
CA ARG A 27 10.19 -1.35 19.43
C ARG A 27 10.41 -0.13 18.55
N ASP A 28 11.10 -0.31 17.41
CA ASP A 28 11.32 0.78 16.46
C ASP A 28 9.99 1.31 15.92
N VAL A 29 9.11 0.40 15.53
CA VAL A 29 7.78 0.76 15.02
C VAL A 29 6.96 1.46 16.10
N MET A 30 6.97 0.91 17.31
CA MET A 30 6.24 1.50 18.44
C MET A 30 6.69 2.95 18.70
N ARG A 31 7.99 3.18 18.75
CA ARG A 31 8.52 4.53 19.00
C ARG A 31 8.12 5.52 17.92
N ALA A 32 8.22 5.09 16.66
CA ALA A 32 7.90 5.96 15.53
C ALA A 32 6.42 6.31 15.49
N VAL A 33 5.54 5.32 15.64
CA VAL A 33 4.11 5.56 15.58
C VAL A 33 3.62 6.33 16.81
N ASN A 34 4.09 5.97 17.99
CA ASN A 34 3.71 6.68 19.22
C ASN A 34 4.15 8.15 19.20
N ALA A 35 5.31 8.44 18.60
CA ALA A 35 5.80 9.81 18.49
C ALA A 35 4.86 10.73 17.71
N GLU A 36 4.11 10.18 16.76
CA GLU A 36 3.18 10.93 15.91
C GLU A 36 1.72 10.77 16.33
N SER A 37 1.46 10.04 17.40
CA SER A 37 0.11 9.75 17.85
C SER A 37 -0.27 10.60 19.05
N PRO A 38 -1.52 11.07 19.11
CA PRO A 38 -1.99 11.80 20.30
C PRO A 38 -2.09 10.90 21.52
N ARG A 39 -2.12 9.59 21.33
CA ARG A 39 -2.24 8.61 22.40
C ARG A 39 -1.27 7.47 22.15
N GLU A 40 -0.40 7.23 23.10
CA GLU A 40 0.55 6.14 23.03
C GLU A 40 -0.13 4.78 23.23
N ARG A 41 0.33 3.78 22.49
CA ARG A 41 -0.15 2.41 22.61
C ARG A 41 0.97 1.51 23.12
N ALA A 42 0.57 0.41 23.72
CA ALA A 42 1.50 -0.55 24.33
C ALA A 42 2.28 -1.34 23.28
N TYR A 43 3.43 -1.82 23.66
CA TYR A 43 4.29 -2.70 22.88
C TYR A 43 3.52 -3.91 22.31
N THR A 44 2.69 -4.54 23.14
CA THR A 44 1.94 -5.73 22.73
C THR A 44 0.94 -5.43 21.60
N THR A 45 0.43 -4.21 21.54
CA THR A 45 -0.45 -3.78 20.44
C THR A 45 0.30 -3.81 19.12
N TYR A 46 1.50 -3.25 19.07
CA TYR A 46 2.32 -3.23 17.87
C TYR A 46 2.80 -4.63 17.49
N MET A 47 3.15 -5.43 18.47
CA MET A 47 3.53 -6.83 18.24
C MET A 47 2.40 -7.60 17.55
N THR A 48 1.17 -7.44 18.05
CA THR A 48 -0.01 -8.08 17.47
C THR A 48 -0.24 -7.63 16.02
N VAL A 49 -0.09 -6.32 15.76
CA VAL A 49 -0.25 -5.79 14.40
C VAL A 49 0.79 -6.38 13.46
N LEU A 50 2.05 -6.43 13.87
CA LEU A 50 3.12 -6.98 13.04
C LEU A 50 2.94 -8.47 12.78
N VAL A 51 2.48 -9.23 13.77
CA VAL A 51 2.13 -10.65 13.59
C VAL A 51 1.02 -10.80 12.55
N ARG A 52 0.02 -9.93 12.58
CA ARG A 52 -1.06 -9.93 11.58
C ARG A 52 -0.56 -9.60 10.19
N LEU A 53 0.31 -8.60 10.05
CA LEU A 53 0.90 -8.24 8.76
C LEU A 53 1.72 -9.40 8.20
N HIS A 54 2.44 -10.10 9.06
CA HIS A 54 3.17 -11.31 8.68
C HIS A 54 2.23 -12.41 8.19
N ALA A 55 1.14 -12.64 8.92
CA ALA A 55 0.14 -13.65 8.53
C ALA A 55 -0.54 -13.30 7.21
N LYS A 56 -0.69 -12.00 6.92
CA LYS A 56 -1.26 -11.52 5.65
C LYS A 56 -0.27 -11.60 4.48
N GLY A 57 0.98 -11.97 4.75
CA GLY A 57 1.98 -12.08 3.69
C GLY A 57 2.58 -10.76 3.23
N LEU A 58 2.42 -9.69 4.00
CA LEU A 58 2.90 -8.36 3.63
C LEU A 58 4.29 -8.06 4.14
N VAL A 59 4.73 -8.75 5.17
CA VAL A 59 6.07 -8.61 5.74
C VAL A 59 6.67 -9.98 6.00
N GLU A 60 7.99 -10.05 5.95
CA GLU A 60 8.74 -11.20 6.45
C GLU A 60 9.45 -10.77 7.72
N ARG A 61 9.86 -11.74 8.50
CA ARG A 61 10.61 -11.47 9.73
C ARG A 61 11.81 -12.37 9.82
N ARG A 62 12.87 -11.79 10.36
CA ARG A 62 14.12 -12.47 10.62
C ARG A 62 14.43 -12.35 12.09
N GLN A 63 14.77 -13.46 12.76
CA GLN A 63 15.16 -13.43 14.15
C GLN A 63 16.67 -13.26 14.27
N GLU A 64 17.09 -12.33 15.10
CA GLU A 64 18.49 -12.09 15.40
C GLU A 64 18.61 -11.69 16.87
N LEU A 65 19.41 -12.41 17.64
CA LEU A 65 19.60 -12.18 19.07
C LEU A 65 18.26 -12.10 19.83
N ASN A 66 17.37 -13.02 19.53
CA ASN A 66 16.05 -13.13 20.15
C ASN A 66 15.11 -11.96 19.85
N VAL A 67 15.42 -11.18 18.82
CA VAL A 67 14.57 -10.05 18.38
C VAL A 67 14.17 -10.29 16.93
N TYR A 68 12.89 -10.09 16.63
CA TYR A 68 12.39 -10.13 15.26
C TYR A 68 12.60 -8.79 14.57
N HIS A 69 13.12 -8.85 13.34
CA HIS A 69 13.27 -7.72 12.44
C HIS A 69 12.33 -7.93 11.27
N TYR A 70 11.51 -6.93 10.96
CA TYR A 70 10.47 -7.01 9.95
C TYR A 70 10.86 -6.23 8.70
N THR A 71 10.61 -6.82 7.55
CA THR A 71 10.90 -6.21 6.24
C THR A 71 9.70 -6.43 5.32
N ALA A 72 9.32 -5.40 4.56
CA ALA A 72 8.20 -5.51 3.64
C ALA A 72 8.50 -6.49 2.51
N LEU A 73 7.52 -7.34 2.19
CA LEU A 73 7.59 -8.27 1.05
C LEU A 73 7.09 -7.64 -0.24
N ILE A 74 6.39 -6.52 -0.14
CA ILE A 74 5.87 -5.77 -1.28
C ILE A 74 6.23 -4.30 -1.06
N SER A 75 6.63 -3.60 -2.11
CA SER A 75 6.96 -2.18 -1.98
C SER A 75 5.70 -1.34 -1.78
N ARG A 76 5.87 -0.11 -1.26
CA ARG A 76 4.75 0.82 -1.09
C ARG A 76 4.03 1.07 -2.40
N ASP A 77 4.80 1.29 -3.48
CA ASP A 77 4.22 1.59 -4.79
C ASP A 77 3.50 0.38 -5.38
N GLU A 78 4.09 -0.81 -5.27
CA GLU A 78 3.43 -2.03 -5.73
C GLU A 78 2.14 -2.30 -4.96
N TYR A 79 2.16 -2.08 -3.65
CA TYR A 79 0.97 -2.23 -2.81
C TYR A 79 -0.12 -1.25 -3.24
N ALA A 80 0.24 0.02 -3.40
CA ALA A 80 -0.72 1.06 -3.80
C ALA A 80 -1.34 0.75 -5.16
N LEU A 81 -0.52 0.36 -6.14
CA LEU A 81 -1.02 0.02 -7.47
C LEU A 81 -1.93 -1.21 -7.42
N SER A 82 -1.52 -2.27 -6.73
CA SER A 82 -2.31 -3.50 -6.61
C SER A 82 -3.65 -3.24 -5.93
N ARG A 83 -3.67 -2.41 -4.89
CA ARG A 83 -4.92 -2.04 -4.22
C ARG A 83 -5.81 -1.19 -5.12
N ALA A 84 -5.23 -0.22 -5.84
CA ALA A 84 -6.00 0.60 -6.77
C ALA A 84 -6.64 -0.25 -7.87
N GLN A 85 -5.88 -1.18 -8.44
CA GLN A 85 -6.40 -2.10 -9.44
C GLN A 85 -7.54 -2.95 -8.90
N ALA A 86 -7.39 -3.49 -7.70
CA ALA A 86 -8.43 -4.29 -7.06
C ALA A 86 -9.70 -3.48 -6.78
N ASP A 87 -9.53 -2.26 -6.30
CA ASP A 87 -10.67 -1.38 -5.98
C ASP A 87 -11.43 -0.96 -7.23
N VAL A 88 -10.71 -0.58 -8.31
CA VAL A 88 -11.34 -0.23 -9.59
C VAL A 88 -12.07 -1.44 -10.17
N SER A 89 -11.43 -2.62 -10.18
CA SER A 89 -12.05 -3.84 -10.67
C SER A 89 -13.31 -4.18 -9.90
N ALA A 90 -13.30 -4.04 -8.58
CA ALA A 90 -14.47 -4.30 -7.74
C ALA A 90 -15.63 -3.34 -8.06
N LEU A 91 -15.33 -2.06 -8.28
CA LEU A 91 -16.34 -1.08 -8.66
C LEU A 91 -16.97 -1.41 -10.01
N VAL A 92 -16.14 -1.81 -10.98
CA VAL A 92 -16.66 -2.20 -12.31
C VAL A 92 -17.48 -3.48 -12.21
N GLU A 93 -17.02 -4.46 -11.43
CA GLU A 93 -17.77 -5.70 -11.21
C GLU A 93 -19.11 -5.44 -10.56
N GLN A 94 -19.15 -4.54 -9.57
CA GLN A 94 -20.36 -4.22 -8.83
C GLN A 94 -21.34 -3.37 -9.62
N HIS A 95 -20.86 -2.38 -10.37
CA HIS A 95 -21.68 -1.37 -11.04
C HIS A 95 -21.66 -1.44 -12.57
N GLY A 96 -20.77 -2.26 -13.15
CA GLY A 96 -20.69 -2.45 -14.60
C GLY A 96 -20.37 -1.16 -15.34
N ASP A 97 -21.06 -0.96 -16.45
CA ASP A 97 -20.83 0.20 -17.32
C ASP A 97 -21.08 1.54 -16.63
N LEU A 98 -21.89 1.56 -15.57
CA LEU A 98 -22.11 2.79 -14.81
C LEU A 98 -20.83 3.31 -14.19
N ALA A 99 -19.99 2.39 -13.65
CA ALA A 99 -18.70 2.78 -13.09
C ALA A 99 -17.77 3.33 -14.17
N LEU A 100 -17.71 2.65 -15.31
CA LEU A 100 -16.86 3.07 -16.43
C LEU A 100 -17.30 4.42 -16.97
N SER A 101 -18.61 4.62 -17.11
CA SER A 101 -19.18 5.88 -17.57
C SER A 101 -18.86 7.02 -16.61
N GLU A 102 -18.95 6.79 -15.30
CA GLU A 102 -18.63 7.80 -14.30
C GLU A 102 -17.14 8.17 -14.31
N PHE A 103 -16.26 7.19 -14.43
CA PHE A 103 -14.82 7.45 -14.56
C PHE A 103 -14.53 8.28 -15.81
N ALA A 104 -15.14 7.92 -16.94
CA ALA A 104 -14.97 8.67 -18.20
C ALA A 104 -15.40 10.11 -18.04
N ARG A 105 -16.54 10.34 -17.36
CA ARG A 105 -17.05 11.69 -17.14
C ARG A 105 -16.12 12.51 -16.25
N GLN A 106 -15.58 11.91 -15.18
CA GLN A 106 -14.64 12.59 -14.31
C GLN A 106 -13.35 12.94 -15.04
N VAL A 107 -12.83 12.04 -15.87
CA VAL A 107 -11.63 12.29 -16.66
C VAL A 107 -11.88 13.42 -17.67
N ALA A 108 -13.04 13.42 -18.33
CA ALA A 108 -13.40 14.47 -19.28
C ALA A 108 -13.53 15.85 -18.61
N GLY A 109 -13.89 15.88 -17.33
CA GLY A 109 -14.00 17.13 -16.56
C GLY A 109 -12.68 17.71 -16.07
N LEU A 110 -11.58 16.98 -16.23
CA LEU A 110 -10.27 17.46 -15.83
C LEU A 110 -9.74 18.48 -16.83
N ASP A 111 -8.83 19.36 -16.35
CA ASP A 111 -8.13 20.25 -17.27
C ASP A 111 -7.24 19.42 -18.22
N PRO A 112 -6.93 19.98 -19.41
CA PRO A 112 -6.19 19.20 -20.43
C PRO A 112 -4.81 18.72 -19.96
N GLU A 113 -4.14 19.51 -19.14
CA GLU A 113 -2.80 19.15 -18.62
C GLU A 113 -2.86 17.93 -17.71
N ARG A 114 -3.80 17.93 -16.78
CA ARG A 114 -3.97 16.80 -15.85
C ARG A 114 -4.44 15.55 -16.58
N ARG A 115 -5.35 15.73 -17.57
CA ARG A 115 -5.83 14.62 -18.38
C ARG A 115 -4.69 13.96 -19.14
N ALA A 116 -3.82 14.77 -19.76
CA ALA A 116 -2.64 14.27 -20.48
C ALA A 116 -1.69 13.54 -19.53
N ALA A 117 -1.50 14.06 -18.30
CA ALA A 117 -0.66 13.42 -17.30
C ALA A 117 -1.18 12.03 -16.92
N LEU A 118 -2.51 11.91 -16.75
CA LEU A 118 -3.13 10.62 -16.43
C LEU A 118 -3.00 9.62 -17.58
N GLU A 119 -3.16 10.08 -18.82
CA GLU A 119 -2.97 9.23 -19.99
C GLU A 119 -1.54 8.71 -20.09
N ARG A 120 -0.56 9.55 -19.77
CA ARG A 120 0.83 9.11 -19.72
C ARG A 120 1.07 8.04 -18.64
N LEU A 121 0.47 8.21 -17.47
CA LEU A 121 0.57 7.22 -16.40
C LEU A 121 -0.07 5.89 -16.81
N ALA A 122 -1.22 5.95 -17.47
CA ALA A 122 -1.97 4.74 -17.84
C ALA A 122 -1.29 3.99 -19.00
N PHE A 123 -0.73 4.70 -19.98
CA PHE A 123 -0.29 4.08 -21.24
C PHE A 123 1.20 4.31 -21.53
N GLY A 124 1.79 5.34 -20.97
CA GLY A 124 3.19 5.70 -21.24
C GLY A 124 4.21 4.73 -20.66
N GLY A 125 3.88 4.09 -19.54
CA GLY A 125 4.77 3.12 -18.90
C GLY A 125 5.08 1.92 -19.75
N SER A 126 4.13 1.49 -20.57
CA SER A 126 4.31 0.38 -21.51
C SER A 126 5.34 0.71 -22.58
N ASP A 127 5.31 1.95 -23.08
CA ASP A 127 6.23 2.42 -24.10
C ASP A 127 7.64 2.56 -23.54
N SER A 128 7.78 3.07 -22.34
CA SER A 128 9.07 3.15 -21.65
C SER A 128 9.69 1.78 -21.45
N SER A 129 8.88 0.81 -21.10
CA SER A 129 9.32 -0.56 -20.90
C SER A 129 9.82 -1.18 -22.20
N ARG A 130 9.16 -0.90 -23.31
CA ARG A 130 9.59 -1.38 -24.62
C ARG A 130 10.86 -0.69 -25.09
N ALA A 131 10.99 0.58 -24.84
CA ALA A 131 12.17 1.35 -25.22
C ALA A 131 13.41 0.88 -24.45
N GLY A 132 13.24 0.39 -23.24
CA GLY A 132 14.32 -0.15 -22.43
C GLY A 132 14.73 -1.57 -22.79
N ALA A 133 13.97 -2.19 -23.64
CA ALA A 133 14.28 -3.53 -24.14
C ALA A 133 15.04 -3.42 -25.46
#